data_72f49f8818964a99f2c5c7cb5c07d6a4
#
_entry.id   72f49f8818964a99f2c5c7cb5c07d6a4
#
_cell.length_a   1.000
_cell.length_b   1.000
_cell.length_c   1.000
_cell.angle_alpha   90.00
_cell.angle_beta   90.00
_cell.angle_gamma   90.00
#
_symmetry.space_group_name_H-M   'P 1'
#
loop_
_entity.id
_entity.type
_entity.pdbx_description
1 polymer ?
#
loop_
_entity_poly.entity_id
_entity_poly.type
_entity_poly.pdbx_seq_one_letter_code
_entity_poly.pdbx_strand_id
1 'polypeptide(L)'
;MSIDFSVTTMSQMAGGATASAASSLATGSLMGNAAAQVEDPMSLLADAAEELTFAADTTDEYELEDRKERERAESAYAERVKLYQDLMHEAGKSQNIDRLKDSLRAREGREKASREALYRFPDPSDAYAALSEALDAFSDDPSVDPSVIEDIRQGLAELEAEHGPQIRSGIQGALAAAGYPELDSADGLRDLYRQTVCDFPDVNAAFAHIHEKYGDVGFGKAMDFLFNALGNDLATDVPSMETTHLESVHATLEQVRLLQSTHVQCERLLQRWQDVHGVQCGLAPMELLGDLVDLRKEHFLGAMQIDRIASKAKAPDIEREVLFLQELLNMARNLPVQLFDGEQGRMKVIDAVQESVDAAIRREDEYLASLGDA
;
A
#
# COMPACT_ATOMS: atom_id res chain seq x y z
N MET A 1 -29.23 7.35 -2.45
CA MET A 1 -28.62 8.29 -1.51
C MET A 1 -27.16 8.34 -1.84
N SER A 2 -26.75 9.38 -2.54
CA SER A 2 -25.35 9.59 -2.92
C SER A 2 -24.61 10.16 -1.71
N ILE A 3 -23.58 9.47 -1.27
CA ILE A 3 -22.66 10.00 -0.26
C ILE A 3 -21.46 10.52 -1.03
N ASP A 4 -21.40 11.86 -1.19
CA ASP A 4 -20.24 12.56 -1.69
C ASP A 4 -19.12 12.49 -0.65
N PHE A 5 -18.10 11.70 -0.91
CA PHE A 5 -16.84 11.81 -0.21
C PHE A 5 -15.97 12.88 -0.89
N SER A 6 -16.06 14.10 -0.37
CA SER A 6 -15.07 15.13 -0.65
C SER A 6 -13.74 14.70 -0.01
N VAL A 7 -12.83 14.16 -0.82
CA VAL A 7 -11.43 13.98 -0.44
C VAL A 7 -10.80 15.37 -0.37
N THR A 8 -10.84 15.94 0.82
CA THR A 8 -10.08 17.15 1.14
C THR A 8 -8.61 16.76 1.19
N THR A 9 -7.87 17.25 0.23
CA THR A 9 -6.43 17.20 0.09
C THR A 9 -5.71 17.55 1.40
N MET A 10 -5.26 16.54 2.14
CA MET A 10 -4.19 16.66 3.13
C MET A 10 -2.82 16.45 2.45
N SER A 11 -2.52 17.26 1.47
CA SER A 11 -1.21 17.22 0.79
C SER A 11 -0.57 18.61 0.74
N GLN A 12 -0.59 19.32 1.86
CA GLN A 12 0.10 20.62 1.95
C GLN A 12 0.61 20.96 3.36
N MET A 13 1.12 19.99 4.11
CA MET A 13 1.90 20.28 5.33
C MET A 13 3.06 19.30 5.57
N ALA A 14 3.77 18.93 4.52
CA ALA A 14 5.08 18.28 4.66
C ALA A 14 6.07 18.93 3.71
N GLY A 15 6.41 20.20 3.98
CA GLY A 15 7.35 20.92 3.17
C GLY A 15 7.84 22.17 3.91
N GLY A 16 8.91 22.00 4.68
CA GLY A 16 9.63 23.18 5.07
C GLY A 16 10.04 23.31 6.52
N ALA A 17 10.90 22.45 6.99
CA ALA A 17 11.83 22.83 8.07
C ALA A 17 13.11 21.97 8.01
N THR A 18 13.85 22.08 6.93
CA THR A 18 15.30 21.84 7.02
C THR A 18 15.96 23.19 7.15
N ALA A 19 16.16 23.60 8.36
CA ALA A 19 16.99 24.73 8.70
C ALA A 19 18.43 24.46 8.23
N SER A 20 18.80 25.06 7.12
CA SER A 20 20.19 25.26 6.74
C SER A 20 20.75 26.40 7.57
N ALA A 21 21.24 26.10 8.74
CA ALA A 21 22.14 26.99 9.46
C ALA A 21 23.57 26.64 9.10
N ALA A 22 24.02 27.16 7.98
CA ALA A 22 25.44 27.15 7.68
C ALA A 22 25.82 28.42 6.91
N SER A 23 26.65 29.22 7.55
CA SER A 23 27.66 30.10 6.96
C SER A 23 27.18 31.22 6.04
N SER A 24 27.11 32.40 6.58
CA SER A 24 27.54 33.58 5.84
C SER A 24 28.48 34.45 6.65
N LEU A 25 29.72 34.01 6.73
CA LEU A 25 30.84 34.92 6.87
C LEU A 25 31.18 35.40 5.46
N ALA A 26 30.65 36.52 5.04
CA ALA A 26 31.11 37.24 3.88
C ALA A 26 31.42 38.67 4.27
N THR A 27 32.69 38.89 4.38
CA THR A 27 33.42 40.13 4.21
C THR A 27 32.78 41.13 3.24
N GLY A 28 32.68 42.37 3.64
CA GLY A 28 32.58 43.41 2.66
C GLY A 28 32.17 44.78 3.16
N SER A 29 33.15 45.58 3.46
CA SER A 29 33.29 47.01 3.12
C SER A 29 32.38 48.04 3.78
N LEU A 30 32.89 48.64 4.80
CA LEU A 30 33.22 50.07 4.99
C LEU A 30 32.35 51.16 4.31
N MET A 31 31.88 51.99 5.22
CA MET A 31 31.50 53.40 5.15
C MET A 31 30.04 53.75 5.23
N GLY A 32 29.68 54.24 6.41
CA GLY A 32 28.38 54.90 6.66
C GLY A 32 28.16 55.12 8.14
N ASN A 33 28.53 56.27 8.68
CA ASN A 33 28.28 56.73 10.04
C ASN A 33 26.80 56.56 10.41
N ALA A 34 26.53 55.70 11.34
CA ALA A 34 25.36 55.75 12.21
C ALA A 34 25.79 55.25 13.59
N ALA A 35 25.55 56.03 14.61
CA ALA A 35 25.83 55.68 15.99
C ALA A 35 25.20 54.35 16.34
N ALA A 36 25.99 53.27 16.39
CA ALA A 36 25.55 51.99 16.91
C ALA A 36 25.28 52.17 18.41
N GLN A 37 24.01 52.07 18.79
CA GLN A 37 23.68 51.72 20.17
C GLN A 37 24.37 50.39 20.43
N VAL A 38 25.35 50.42 21.33
CA VAL A 38 25.96 49.21 21.87
C VAL A 38 24.86 48.56 22.70
N GLU A 39 24.17 47.56 22.14
CA GLU A 39 23.26 46.72 22.90
C GLU A 39 24.07 46.08 24.02
N ASP A 40 23.55 46.20 25.23
CA ASP A 40 24.20 45.68 26.43
C ASP A 40 24.41 44.17 26.24
N PRO A 41 25.64 43.64 26.38
CA PRO A 41 25.92 42.19 26.30
C PRO A 41 25.05 41.33 27.17
N MET A 42 24.51 41.91 28.27
CA MET A 42 23.61 41.24 29.18
C MET A 42 22.19 41.09 28.58
N SER A 43 21.75 41.99 27.70
CA SER A 43 20.45 41.85 27.03
C SER A 43 20.52 40.78 25.95
N LEU A 44 21.61 40.67 25.20
CA LEU A 44 21.84 39.60 24.21
C LEU A 44 21.94 38.22 24.87
N LEU A 45 22.52 38.13 26.09
CA LEU A 45 22.53 36.88 26.86
C LEU A 45 21.16 36.54 27.43
N ALA A 46 20.36 37.54 27.81
CA ALA A 46 19.01 37.31 28.30
C ALA A 46 18.09 36.84 27.18
N ASP A 47 18.15 37.46 25.98
CA ASP A 47 17.40 37.05 24.78
C ASP A 47 17.78 35.66 24.31
N ALA A 48 19.08 35.34 24.29
CA ALA A 48 19.57 33.99 23.98
C ALA A 48 19.14 32.92 25.01
N ALA A 49 19.08 33.28 26.31
CA ALA A 49 18.60 32.39 27.34
C ALA A 49 17.06 32.18 27.27
N GLU A 50 16.33 33.20 26.87
CA GLU A 50 14.87 33.13 26.66
C GLU A 50 14.55 32.29 25.43
N GLU A 51 15.32 32.43 24.34
CA GLU A 51 15.20 31.62 23.14
C GLU A 51 15.55 30.15 23.37
N LEU A 52 16.57 29.86 24.19
CA LEU A 52 16.94 28.50 24.61
C LEU A 52 15.90 27.87 25.52
N THR A 53 15.25 28.65 26.42
CA THR A 53 14.19 28.14 27.28
C THR A 53 12.93 27.85 26.46
N PHE A 54 12.61 28.70 25.49
CA PHE A 54 11.47 28.46 24.59
C PHE A 54 11.68 27.23 23.71
N ALA A 55 12.90 27.02 23.23
CA ALA A 55 13.25 25.82 22.46
C ALA A 55 13.22 24.54 23.31
N ALA A 56 13.60 24.60 24.58
CA ALA A 56 13.53 23.49 25.51
C ALA A 56 12.07 23.13 25.87
N ASP A 57 11.23 24.13 26.17
CA ASP A 57 9.82 23.90 26.48
C ASP A 57 9.04 23.30 25.29
N THR A 58 9.34 23.73 24.07
CA THR A 58 8.71 23.14 22.86
C THR A 58 9.18 21.71 22.60
N THR A 59 10.44 21.39 22.91
CA THR A 59 10.96 20.02 22.76
C THR A 59 10.29 19.08 23.77
N ASP A 60 10.11 19.52 25.02
CA ASP A 60 9.42 18.74 26.05
C ASP A 60 7.93 18.50 25.72
N GLU A 61 7.27 19.47 25.09
CA GLU A 61 5.88 19.30 24.63
C GLU A 61 5.77 18.28 23.49
N TYR A 62 6.67 18.31 22.50
CA TYR A 62 6.72 17.33 21.41
C TYR A 62 7.02 15.92 21.92
N GLU A 63 8.00 15.77 22.82
CA GLU A 63 8.31 14.48 23.45
C GLU A 63 7.13 13.92 24.25
N LEU A 64 6.36 14.78 24.91
CA LEU A 64 5.18 14.39 25.66
C LEU A 64 4.02 13.97 24.74
N GLU A 65 3.83 14.64 23.61
CA GLU A 65 2.83 14.27 22.61
C GLU A 65 3.18 12.95 21.95
N ASP A 66 4.43 12.76 21.49
CA ASP A 66 4.93 11.50 20.93
C ASP A 66 4.73 10.33 21.89
N ARG A 67 5.01 10.56 23.18
CA ARG A 67 4.82 9.54 24.20
C ARG A 67 3.34 9.17 24.38
N LYS A 68 2.44 10.15 24.39
CA LYS A 68 1.00 9.90 24.48
C LYS A 68 0.45 9.17 23.25
N GLU A 69 0.98 9.49 22.07
CA GLU A 69 0.60 8.80 20.83
C GLU A 69 1.05 7.35 20.86
N ARG A 70 2.29 7.08 21.31
CA ARG A 70 2.79 5.70 21.49
C ARG A 70 1.95 4.91 22.49
N GLU A 71 1.66 5.49 23.67
CA GLU A 71 0.81 4.84 24.68
C GLU A 71 -0.60 4.53 24.14
N ARG A 72 -1.16 5.39 23.29
CA ARG A 72 -2.45 5.16 22.62
C ARG A 72 -2.37 4.03 21.59
N ALA A 73 -1.34 4.02 20.75
CA ALA A 73 -1.14 2.99 19.73
C ALA A 73 -0.90 1.61 20.38
N GLU A 74 -0.05 1.55 21.42
CA GLU A 74 0.19 0.33 22.19
C GLU A 74 -1.10 -0.20 22.85
N SER A 75 -1.91 0.70 23.44
CA SER A 75 -3.20 0.32 24.01
C SER A 75 -4.18 -0.18 22.98
N ALA A 76 -4.24 0.48 21.80
CA ALA A 76 -5.10 0.06 20.68
C ALA A 76 -4.66 -1.30 20.12
N TYR A 77 -3.35 -1.53 20.00
CA TYR A 77 -2.82 -2.82 19.56
C TYR A 77 -3.14 -3.94 20.58
N ALA A 78 -2.95 -3.70 21.87
CA ALA A 78 -3.28 -4.67 22.93
C ALA A 78 -4.78 -5.05 22.90
N GLU A 79 -5.66 -4.08 22.63
CA GLU A 79 -7.09 -4.35 22.44
C GLU A 79 -7.34 -5.23 21.21
N ARG A 80 -6.64 -5.01 20.10
CA ARG A 80 -6.71 -5.85 18.89
C ARG A 80 -6.25 -7.28 19.17
N VAL A 81 -5.18 -7.47 19.92
CA VAL A 81 -4.72 -8.80 20.34
C VAL A 81 -5.81 -9.53 21.13
N LYS A 82 -6.51 -8.86 22.04
CA LYS A 82 -7.63 -9.44 22.80
C LYS A 82 -8.79 -9.85 21.90
N LEU A 83 -9.19 -8.99 20.99
CA LEU A 83 -10.24 -9.35 20.00
C LEU A 83 -9.83 -10.55 19.14
N TYR A 84 -8.55 -10.66 18.81
CA TYR A 84 -8.05 -11.80 18.07
C TYR A 84 -8.05 -13.10 18.92
N GLN A 85 -7.73 -13.02 20.21
CA GLN A 85 -7.86 -14.14 21.15
C GLN A 85 -9.31 -14.64 21.19
N ASP A 86 -10.30 -13.75 21.22
CA ASP A 86 -11.72 -14.11 21.16
C ASP A 86 -12.04 -14.87 19.85
N LEU A 87 -11.54 -14.39 18.71
CA LEU A 87 -11.69 -15.12 17.43
C LEU A 87 -11.04 -16.50 17.44
N MET A 88 -9.88 -16.66 18.09
CA MET A 88 -9.23 -17.96 18.25
C MET A 88 -10.08 -18.93 19.08
N HIS A 89 -10.74 -18.43 20.11
CA HIS A 89 -11.68 -19.23 20.92
C HIS A 89 -12.90 -19.64 20.11
N GLU A 90 -13.49 -18.72 19.34
CA GLU A 90 -14.61 -19.02 18.44
C GLU A 90 -14.22 -20.03 17.36
N ALA A 91 -12.99 -19.97 16.86
CA ALA A 91 -12.43 -20.93 15.92
C ALA A 91 -12.08 -22.30 16.53
N GLY A 92 -12.39 -22.52 17.82
CA GLY A 92 -12.19 -23.78 18.51
C GLY A 92 -10.74 -24.08 18.92
N LYS A 93 -9.87 -23.07 18.97
CA LYS A 93 -8.45 -23.21 19.36
C LYS A 93 -8.24 -23.26 20.88
N SER A 94 -9.28 -23.08 21.71
CA SER A 94 -9.24 -23.04 23.18
C SER A 94 -8.46 -24.20 23.78
N GLN A 95 -8.71 -25.44 23.33
CA GLN A 95 -8.03 -26.63 23.86
C GLN A 95 -6.50 -26.58 23.63
N ASN A 96 -6.06 -26.01 22.52
CA ASN A 96 -4.62 -25.87 22.25
C ASN A 96 -4.00 -24.78 23.11
N ILE A 97 -4.75 -23.69 23.38
CA ILE A 97 -4.34 -22.63 24.32
C ILE A 97 -4.19 -23.19 25.74
N ASP A 98 -5.18 -23.96 26.21
CA ASP A 98 -5.13 -24.62 27.53
C ASP A 98 -3.92 -25.57 27.63
N ARG A 99 -3.67 -26.37 26.59
CA ARG A 99 -2.50 -27.25 26.55
C ARG A 99 -1.18 -26.48 26.54
N LEU A 100 -1.14 -25.31 25.89
CA LEU A 100 0.03 -24.42 25.96
C LEU A 100 0.25 -23.95 27.40
N LYS A 101 -0.80 -23.43 28.06
CA LYS A 101 -0.75 -22.99 29.45
C LYS A 101 -0.30 -24.13 30.39
N ASP A 102 -0.83 -25.33 30.22
CA ASP A 102 -0.44 -26.50 31.02
C ASP A 102 1.03 -26.85 30.79
N SER A 103 1.52 -26.85 29.56
CA SER A 103 2.91 -27.14 29.22
C SER A 103 3.87 -26.11 29.82
N LEU A 104 3.52 -24.83 29.72
CA LEU A 104 4.31 -23.73 30.29
C LEU A 104 4.36 -23.80 31.84
N ARG A 105 3.24 -24.22 32.48
CA ARG A 105 3.13 -24.37 33.93
C ARG A 105 3.92 -25.58 34.45
N ALA A 106 3.88 -26.68 33.71
CA ALA A 106 4.54 -27.95 34.10
C ALA A 106 6.07 -27.85 33.98
N ARG A 107 6.56 -27.02 33.12
CA ARG A 107 7.98 -26.74 32.84
C ARG A 107 8.93 -27.92 32.97
N GLU A 108 8.55 -29.04 32.34
CA GLU A 108 9.40 -30.22 32.27
C GLU A 108 10.60 -30.03 31.34
N GLY A 109 10.68 -28.94 30.62
CA GLY A 109 11.61 -28.87 29.55
C GLY A 109 12.34 -27.55 29.35
N ARG A 110 13.41 -27.68 28.79
CA ARG A 110 14.47 -26.80 28.37
C ARG A 110 14.10 -25.98 27.12
N GLU A 111 12.88 -26.00 26.66
CA GLU A 111 12.46 -25.27 25.47
C GLU A 111 11.94 -23.89 25.83
N LYS A 112 12.29 -22.89 24.99
CA LYS A 112 11.83 -21.51 25.13
C LYS A 112 10.31 -21.44 24.91
N ALA A 113 9.63 -20.54 25.62
CA ALA A 113 8.20 -20.35 25.49
C ALA A 113 7.77 -20.04 24.05
N SER A 114 8.56 -19.27 23.29
CA SER A 114 8.35 -18.99 21.88
C SER A 114 8.27 -20.23 20.99
N ARG A 115 9.17 -21.20 21.20
CA ARG A 115 9.20 -22.45 20.42
C ARG A 115 8.02 -23.35 20.75
N GLU A 116 7.65 -23.47 22.03
CA GLU A 116 6.49 -24.25 22.45
C GLU A 116 5.20 -23.66 21.85
N ALA A 117 5.08 -22.32 21.82
CA ALA A 117 3.95 -21.65 21.19
C ALA A 117 3.90 -21.95 19.67
N LEU A 118 5.01 -21.80 18.93
CA LEU A 118 5.09 -22.07 17.49
C LEU A 118 4.88 -23.56 17.16
N TYR A 119 5.28 -24.46 18.04
CA TYR A 119 5.01 -25.90 17.86
C TYR A 119 3.50 -26.20 17.88
N ARG A 120 2.75 -25.55 18.76
CA ARG A 120 1.28 -25.72 18.87
C ARG A 120 0.50 -24.90 17.88
N PHE A 121 1.00 -23.75 17.56
CA PHE A 121 0.45 -22.77 16.64
C PHE A 121 1.50 -22.39 15.61
N PRO A 122 1.53 -23.08 14.46
CA PRO A 122 2.53 -22.80 13.42
C PRO A 122 2.41 -21.38 12.83
N ASP A 123 1.24 -20.76 12.96
CA ASP A 123 1.04 -19.36 12.58
C ASP A 123 1.60 -18.43 13.67
N PRO A 124 2.52 -17.49 13.34
CA PRO A 124 3.12 -16.59 14.32
C PRO A 124 2.10 -15.70 15.06
N SER A 125 0.99 -15.31 14.41
CA SER A 125 -0.06 -14.49 15.03
C SER A 125 -0.82 -15.30 16.09
N ASP A 126 -1.15 -16.55 15.79
CA ASP A 126 -1.79 -17.47 16.72
C ASP A 126 -0.86 -17.76 17.91
N ALA A 127 0.43 -18.01 17.65
CA ALA A 127 1.43 -18.29 18.69
C ALA A 127 1.60 -17.08 19.63
N TYR A 128 1.69 -15.89 19.08
CA TYR A 128 1.82 -14.65 19.86
C TYR A 128 0.57 -14.40 20.72
N ALA A 129 -0.62 -14.49 20.14
CA ALA A 129 -1.87 -14.26 20.85
C ALA A 129 -2.10 -15.29 21.96
N ALA A 130 -1.82 -16.58 21.72
CA ALA A 130 -1.91 -17.63 22.72
C ALA A 130 -0.90 -17.44 23.87
N LEU A 131 0.31 -17.01 23.55
CA LEU A 131 1.35 -16.73 24.55
C LEU A 131 1.03 -15.48 25.38
N SER A 132 0.47 -14.44 24.75
CA SER A 132 -0.04 -13.24 25.43
C SER A 132 -1.16 -13.58 26.41
N GLU A 133 -2.12 -14.43 26.00
CA GLU A 133 -3.20 -14.89 26.87
C GLU A 133 -2.67 -15.72 28.05
N ALA A 134 -1.63 -16.54 27.83
CA ALA A 134 -0.97 -17.26 28.92
C ALA A 134 -0.28 -16.30 29.89
N LEU A 135 0.35 -15.23 29.41
CA LEU A 135 0.95 -14.18 30.23
C LEU A 135 -0.08 -13.51 31.15
N ASP A 136 -1.22 -13.10 30.57
CA ASP A 136 -2.31 -12.47 31.32
C ASP A 136 -2.83 -13.40 32.41
N ALA A 137 -3.12 -14.66 32.07
CA ALA A 137 -3.62 -15.66 33.02
C ALA A 137 -2.62 -15.98 34.17
N PHE A 138 -1.31 -15.95 33.89
CA PHE A 138 -0.28 -16.28 34.88
C PHE A 138 0.16 -15.09 35.73
N SER A 139 0.03 -13.87 35.20
CA SER A 139 0.35 -12.65 35.94
C SER A 139 -0.55 -12.47 37.17
N ASP A 140 -1.78 -12.95 37.10
CA ASP A 140 -2.76 -12.88 38.19
C ASP A 140 -2.77 -14.12 39.11
N ASP A 141 -1.99 -15.17 38.78
CA ASP A 141 -1.95 -16.43 39.53
C ASP A 141 -0.71 -16.50 40.44
N PRO A 142 -0.87 -16.31 41.77
CA PRO A 142 0.24 -16.36 42.70
C PRO A 142 0.90 -17.73 42.85
N SER A 143 0.31 -18.80 42.28
CA SER A 143 0.86 -20.15 42.30
C SER A 143 1.88 -20.41 41.18
N VAL A 144 1.99 -19.52 40.23
CA VAL A 144 2.92 -19.64 39.10
C VAL A 144 4.29 -19.08 39.49
N ASP A 145 5.34 -19.81 39.14
CA ASP A 145 6.70 -19.37 39.39
C ASP A 145 7.01 -18.08 38.57
N PRO A 146 7.51 -17.01 39.20
CA PRO A 146 7.86 -15.78 38.47
C PRO A 146 8.80 -15.99 37.28
N SER A 147 9.63 -17.05 37.33
CA SER A 147 10.53 -17.38 36.23
C SER A 147 9.78 -17.86 34.96
N VAL A 148 8.59 -18.46 35.12
CA VAL A 148 7.73 -18.84 33.97
C VAL A 148 7.17 -17.58 33.29
N ILE A 149 6.73 -16.60 34.09
CA ILE A 149 6.24 -15.33 33.60
C ILE A 149 7.32 -14.59 32.79
N GLU A 150 8.55 -14.61 33.31
CA GLU A 150 9.68 -13.96 32.63
C GLU A 150 10.05 -14.66 31.32
N ASP A 151 10.01 -16.00 31.29
CA ASP A 151 10.22 -16.77 30.04
C ASP A 151 9.14 -16.49 28.99
N ILE A 152 7.88 -16.30 29.42
CA ILE A 152 6.80 -15.94 28.50
C ILE A 152 7.03 -14.55 27.92
N ARG A 153 7.41 -13.57 28.75
CA ARG A 153 7.76 -12.22 28.28
C ARG A 153 8.92 -12.24 27.29
N GLN A 154 9.95 -13.00 27.61
CA GLN A 154 11.06 -13.19 26.68
C GLN A 154 10.61 -13.88 25.39
N GLY A 155 9.73 -14.89 25.47
CA GLY A 155 9.18 -15.58 24.32
C GLY A 155 8.35 -14.67 23.41
N LEU A 156 7.55 -13.76 23.96
CA LEU A 156 6.81 -12.74 23.23
C LEU A 156 7.75 -11.78 22.51
N ALA A 157 8.79 -11.29 23.22
CA ALA A 157 9.79 -10.41 22.61
C ALA A 157 10.57 -11.10 21.47
N GLU A 158 10.89 -12.40 21.62
CA GLU A 158 11.52 -13.19 20.54
C GLU A 158 10.60 -13.33 19.33
N LEU A 159 9.31 -13.65 19.53
CA LEU A 159 8.33 -13.75 18.44
C LEU A 159 8.17 -12.41 17.73
N GLU A 160 8.12 -11.32 18.46
CA GLU A 160 7.97 -9.99 17.88
C GLU A 160 9.22 -9.56 17.10
N ALA A 161 10.42 -9.88 17.60
CA ALA A 161 11.66 -9.60 16.90
C ALA A 161 11.85 -10.41 15.60
N GLU A 162 11.39 -11.68 15.58
CA GLU A 162 11.57 -12.56 14.42
C GLU A 162 10.40 -12.45 13.42
N HIS A 163 9.17 -12.19 13.90
CA HIS A 163 7.94 -12.30 13.11
C HIS A 163 7.01 -11.09 13.26
N GLY A 164 7.47 -9.95 13.79
CA GLY A 164 6.63 -8.78 14.11
C GLY A 164 5.68 -8.35 13.00
N PRO A 165 6.16 -8.10 11.77
CA PRO A 165 5.28 -7.72 10.66
C PRO A 165 4.24 -8.79 10.31
N GLN A 166 4.61 -10.07 10.37
CA GLN A 166 3.71 -11.20 10.11
C GLN A 166 2.65 -11.35 11.21
N ILE A 167 3.03 -11.11 12.47
CA ILE A 167 2.12 -11.16 13.62
C ILE A 167 1.08 -10.04 13.48
N ARG A 168 1.52 -8.80 13.29
CA ARG A 168 0.63 -7.64 13.18
C ARG A 168 -0.33 -7.78 11.99
N SER A 169 0.21 -8.00 10.80
CA SER A 169 -0.62 -8.17 9.60
C SER A 169 -1.56 -9.38 9.70
N GLY A 170 -1.13 -10.47 10.34
CA GLY A 170 -1.99 -11.62 10.56
C GLY A 170 -3.17 -11.33 11.49
N ILE A 171 -2.95 -10.63 12.60
CA ILE A 171 -4.00 -10.19 13.52
C ILE A 171 -4.98 -9.24 12.82
N GLN A 172 -4.47 -8.19 12.17
CA GLN A 172 -5.30 -7.20 11.49
C GLN A 172 -6.09 -7.82 10.32
N GLY A 173 -5.44 -8.67 9.52
CA GLY A 173 -6.10 -9.39 8.43
C GLY A 173 -7.23 -10.28 8.92
N ALA A 174 -7.04 -11.02 10.00
CA ALA A 174 -8.06 -11.89 10.55
C ALA A 174 -9.26 -11.11 11.14
N LEU A 175 -8.99 -10.00 11.86
CA LEU A 175 -10.05 -9.14 12.39
C LEU A 175 -10.86 -8.49 11.26
N ALA A 176 -10.19 -8.02 10.21
CA ALA A 176 -10.87 -7.43 9.06
C ALA A 176 -11.69 -8.47 8.27
N ALA A 177 -11.25 -9.73 8.23
CA ALA A 177 -11.91 -10.82 7.51
C ALA A 177 -13.36 -11.07 7.99
N ALA A 178 -13.68 -10.77 9.24
CA ALA A 178 -15.03 -10.89 9.79
C ALA A 178 -16.07 -10.07 9.02
N GLY A 179 -15.67 -8.97 8.37
CA GLY A 179 -16.52 -8.13 7.53
C GLY A 179 -16.77 -8.68 6.12
N TYR A 180 -16.07 -9.76 5.70
CA TYR A 180 -16.06 -10.24 4.31
C TYR A 180 -16.26 -11.76 4.19
N PRO A 181 -17.25 -12.35 4.88
CA PRO A 181 -17.41 -13.82 4.94
C PRO A 181 -17.77 -14.45 3.59
N GLU A 182 -18.27 -13.64 2.62
CA GLU A 182 -18.66 -14.12 1.29
C GLU A 182 -17.50 -14.07 0.27
N LEU A 183 -16.38 -13.42 0.61
CA LEU A 183 -15.26 -13.23 -0.32
C LEU A 183 -14.32 -14.44 -0.32
N ASP A 184 -13.90 -14.87 0.86
CA ASP A 184 -13.00 -16.00 1.07
C ASP A 184 -13.09 -16.47 2.53
N SER A 185 -12.42 -17.58 2.86
CA SER A 185 -12.24 -18.01 4.25
C SER A 185 -11.46 -16.96 5.06
N ALA A 186 -11.69 -16.90 6.36
CA ALA A 186 -10.97 -15.98 7.24
C ALA A 186 -9.45 -16.17 7.14
N ASP A 187 -8.99 -17.44 7.08
CA ASP A 187 -7.56 -17.73 6.88
C ASP A 187 -7.06 -17.27 5.51
N GLY A 188 -7.85 -17.45 4.45
CA GLY A 188 -7.49 -17.00 3.10
C GLY A 188 -7.39 -15.50 2.97
N LEU A 189 -8.22 -14.73 3.67
CA LEU A 189 -8.16 -13.27 3.74
C LEU A 189 -7.01 -12.79 4.61
N ARG A 190 -6.79 -13.43 5.76
CA ARG A 190 -5.62 -13.17 6.62
C ARG A 190 -4.32 -13.33 5.84
N ASP A 191 -4.18 -14.42 5.10
CA ASP A 191 -2.99 -14.70 4.32
C ASP A 191 -2.83 -13.71 3.16
N LEU A 192 -3.92 -13.30 2.49
CA LEU A 192 -3.90 -12.26 1.47
C LEU A 192 -3.34 -10.95 2.02
N TYR A 193 -3.84 -10.49 3.18
CA TYR A 193 -3.37 -9.25 3.78
C TYR A 193 -1.90 -9.36 4.22
N ARG A 194 -1.52 -10.47 4.87
CA ARG A 194 -0.14 -10.74 5.28
C ARG A 194 0.81 -10.70 4.08
N GLN A 195 0.47 -11.38 2.99
CA GLN A 195 1.27 -11.35 1.76
C GLN A 195 1.36 -9.94 1.18
N THR A 196 0.27 -9.18 1.20
CA THR A 196 0.26 -7.79 0.73
C THR A 196 1.23 -6.92 1.52
N VAL A 197 1.27 -7.08 2.85
CA VAL A 197 2.15 -6.28 3.71
C VAL A 197 3.59 -6.77 3.70
N CYS A 198 3.81 -8.09 3.70
CA CYS A 198 5.15 -8.66 3.91
C CYS A 198 5.88 -9.04 2.62
N ASP A 199 5.16 -9.49 1.60
CA ASP A 199 5.75 -10.24 0.49
C ASP A 199 5.50 -9.66 -0.91
N PHE A 200 4.55 -8.73 -1.11
CA PHE A 200 4.29 -8.23 -2.45
C PHE A 200 5.42 -7.31 -2.94
N PRO A 201 6.18 -7.76 -3.96
CA PRO A 201 7.36 -7.04 -4.43
C PRO A 201 7.01 -5.84 -5.32
N ASP A 202 5.88 -5.91 -6.07
CA ASP A 202 5.47 -4.87 -7.01
C ASP A 202 3.97 -4.87 -7.31
N VAL A 203 3.53 -3.76 -7.93
CA VAL A 203 2.13 -3.49 -8.30
C VAL A 203 1.55 -4.53 -9.25
N ASN A 204 2.32 -4.99 -10.24
CA ASN A 204 1.83 -5.91 -11.25
C ASN A 204 1.63 -7.31 -10.66
N ALA A 205 2.54 -7.75 -9.80
CA ALA A 205 2.42 -9.03 -9.10
C ALA A 205 1.21 -9.02 -8.15
N ALA A 206 1.01 -7.94 -7.41
CA ALA A 206 -0.14 -7.77 -6.53
C ALA A 206 -1.46 -7.78 -7.34
N PHE A 207 -1.52 -7.02 -8.44
CA PHE A 207 -2.68 -7.01 -9.33
C PHE A 207 -2.99 -8.40 -9.91
N ALA A 208 -1.99 -9.08 -10.47
CA ALA A 208 -2.16 -10.39 -11.07
C ALA A 208 -2.65 -11.42 -10.04
N HIS A 209 -2.08 -11.43 -8.84
CA HIS A 209 -2.47 -12.35 -7.78
C HIS A 209 -3.93 -12.15 -7.33
N ILE A 210 -4.33 -10.89 -7.08
CA ILE A 210 -5.70 -10.57 -6.66
C ILE A 210 -6.69 -10.91 -7.79
N HIS A 211 -6.34 -10.56 -9.03
CA HIS A 211 -7.20 -10.82 -10.18
C HIS A 211 -7.33 -12.32 -10.47
N GLU A 212 -6.25 -13.09 -10.40
CA GLU A 212 -6.28 -14.56 -10.58
C GLU A 212 -7.15 -15.23 -9.52
N LYS A 213 -7.05 -14.78 -8.26
CA LYS A 213 -7.76 -15.41 -7.15
C LYS A 213 -9.25 -15.03 -7.10
N TYR A 214 -9.59 -13.79 -7.36
CA TYR A 214 -10.95 -13.27 -7.13
C TYR A 214 -11.71 -12.91 -8.42
N GLY A 215 -11.02 -12.83 -9.56
CA GLY A 215 -11.62 -12.40 -10.83
C GLY A 215 -12.15 -10.97 -10.77
N ASP A 216 -12.77 -10.52 -11.87
CA ASP A 216 -13.29 -9.14 -11.96
C ASP A 216 -14.39 -8.84 -10.95
N VAL A 217 -15.26 -9.82 -10.67
CA VAL A 217 -16.41 -9.66 -9.77
C VAL A 217 -15.98 -9.54 -8.31
N GLY A 218 -14.98 -10.32 -7.90
CA GLY A 218 -14.47 -10.33 -6.52
C GLY A 218 -13.41 -9.29 -6.23
N PHE A 219 -12.76 -8.77 -7.28
CA PHE A 219 -11.62 -7.86 -7.14
C PHE A 219 -11.93 -6.61 -6.30
N GLY A 220 -13.06 -5.96 -6.57
CA GLY A 220 -13.47 -4.77 -5.80
C GLY A 220 -13.61 -5.06 -4.30
N LYS A 221 -14.27 -6.18 -3.94
CA LYS A 221 -14.40 -6.61 -2.54
C LYS A 221 -13.06 -6.95 -1.90
N ALA A 222 -12.14 -7.59 -2.65
CA ALA A 222 -10.80 -7.89 -2.17
C ALA A 222 -10.00 -6.61 -1.88
N MET A 223 -10.10 -5.60 -2.75
CA MET A 223 -9.49 -4.30 -2.52
C MET A 223 -10.10 -3.57 -1.31
N ASP A 224 -11.42 -3.59 -1.16
CA ASP A 224 -12.10 -3.00 -0.01
C ASP A 224 -11.66 -3.68 1.31
N PHE A 225 -11.50 -5.01 1.30
CA PHE A 225 -10.93 -5.75 2.41
C PHE A 225 -9.50 -5.30 2.74
N LEU A 226 -8.61 -5.23 1.72
CA LEU A 226 -7.21 -4.84 1.90
C LEU A 226 -7.07 -3.42 2.46
N PHE A 227 -7.84 -2.46 1.94
CA PHE A 227 -7.85 -1.08 2.45
C PHE A 227 -8.40 -0.99 3.88
N ASN A 228 -9.42 -1.79 4.22
CA ASN A 228 -9.95 -1.82 5.58
C ASN A 228 -8.91 -2.39 6.57
N ALA A 229 -8.29 -3.52 6.22
CA ALA A 229 -7.24 -4.13 7.05
C ALA A 229 -6.05 -3.18 7.24
N LEU A 230 -5.60 -2.53 6.16
CA LEU A 230 -4.50 -1.56 6.20
C LEU A 230 -4.84 -0.31 7.01
N GLY A 231 -6.06 0.21 6.88
CA GLY A 231 -6.52 1.36 7.68
C GLY A 231 -6.54 1.04 9.18
N ASN A 232 -6.96 -0.18 9.55
CA ASN A 232 -6.91 -0.64 10.93
C ASN A 232 -5.46 -0.82 11.43
N ASP A 233 -4.55 -1.30 10.58
CA ASP A 233 -3.15 -1.48 10.91
C ASP A 233 -2.47 -0.12 11.16
N LEU A 234 -2.66 0.84 10.24
CA LEU A 234 -2.17 2.22 10.39
C LEU A 234 -2.70 2.92 11.66
N ALA A 235 -3.95 2.64 12.05
CA ALA A 235 -4.54 3.23 13.26
C ALA A 235 -3.94 2.69 14.57
N THR A 236 -3.25 1.54 14.54
CA THR A 236 -2.60 0.90 15.68
C THR A 236 -1.08 0.96 15.62
N ASP A 237 -0.53 1.55 14.54
CA ASP A 237 0.91 1.67 14.38
C ASP A 237 1.47 2.81 15.23
N VAL A 238 2.61 2.56 15.84
CA VAL A 238 3.39 3.60 16.52
C VAL A 238 4.13 4.37 15.43
N PRO A 239 4.14 5.71 15.44
CA PRO A 239 4.92 6.50 14.48
C PRO A 239 6.39 6.06 14.48
N SER A 240 6.79 5.27 13.50
CA SER A 240 8.09 4.62 13.41
C SER A 240 8.47 4.39 11.95
N MET A 241 9.60 3.73 11.70
CA MET A 241 9.98 3.29 10.35
C MET A 241 8.94 2.34 9.71
N GLU A 242 8.10 1.69 10.51
CA GLU A 242 7.05 0.78 10.04
C GLU A 242 5.90 1.53 9.38
N THR A 243 5.53 2.73 9.87
CA THR A 243 4.52 3.60 9.24
C THR A 243 4.87 3.89 7.79
N THR A 244 6.13 4.18 7.49
CA THR A 244 6.61 4.43 6.12
C THR A 244 6.41 3.20 5.22
N HIS A 245 6.54 1.99 5.77
CA HIS A 245 6.28 0.76 5.04
C HIS A 245 4.80 0.60 4.71
N LEU A 246 3.91 0.78 5.69
CA LEU A 246 2.46 0.70 5.47
C LEU A 246 1.94 1.78 4.51
N GLU A 247 2.51 2.98 4.55
CA GLU A 247 2.25 4.03 3.56
C GLU A 247 2.68 3.60 2.14
N SER A 248 3.80 2.90 2.02
CA SER A 248 4.25 2.33 0.74
C SER A 248 3.30 1.24 0.26
N VAL A 249 2.80 0.38 1.15
CA VAL A 249 1.76 -0.61 0.83
C VAL A 249 0.48 0.07 0.36
N HIS A 250 0.04 1.14 1.04
CA HIS A 250 -1.11 1.92 0.63
C HIS A 250 -0.95 2.48 -0.79
N ALA A 251 0.20 3.10 -1.09
CA ALA A 251 0.50 3.62 -2.42
C ALA A 251 0.50 2.50 -3.49
N THR A 252 1.00 1.31 -3.14
CA THR A 252 0.96 0.12 -4.01
C THR A 252 -0.48 -0.32 -4.30
N LEU A 253 -1.32 -0.41 -3.28
CA LEU A 253 -2.74 -0.77 -3.43
C LEU A 253 -3.52 0.24 -4.27
N GLU A 254 -3.25 1.53 -4.13
CA GLU A 254 -3.84 2.57 -4.99
C GLU A 254 -3.46 2.35 -6.47
N GLN A 255 -2.21 1.97 -6.75
CA GLN A 255 -1.79 1.63 -8.12
C GLN A 255 -2.43 0.34 -8.62
N VAL A 256 -2.60 -0.68 -7.78
CA VAL A 256 -3.34 -1.91 -8.13
C VAL A 256 -4.78 -1.59 -8.49
N ARG A 257 -5.44 -0.71 -7.74
CA ARG A 257 -6.81 -0.23 -8.05
C ARG A 257 -6.87 0.51 -9.39
N LEU A 258 -5.83 1.26 -9.69
CA LEU A 258 -5.69 1.94 -10.98
C LEU A 258 -5.55 0.94 -12.14
N LEU A 259 -4.73 -0.10 -11.98
CA LEU A 259 -4.61 -1.17 -12.99
C LEU A 259 -5.93 -1.88 -13.22
N GLN A 260 -6.70 -2.18 -12.17
CA GLN A 260 -8.03 -2.78 -12.33
C GLN A 260 -8.99 -1.89 -13.12
N SER A 261 -9.02 -0.60 -12.83
CA SER A 261 -9.88 0.33 -13.57
C SER A 261 -9.50 0.39 -15.05
N THR A 262 -8.21 0.28 -15.35
CA THR A 262 -7.67 0.23 -16.71
C THR A 262 -7.99 -1.10 -17.39
N HIS A 263 -7.88 -2.22 -16.68
CA HIS A 263 -8.26 -3.55 -17.18
C HIS A 263 -9.71 -3.59 -17.62
N VAL A 264 -10.63 -3.09 -16.80
CA VAL A 264 -12.07 -2.98 -17.17
C VAL A 264 -12.28 -2.13 -18.43
N GLN A 265 -11.47 -1.08 -18.64
CA GLN A 265 -11.55 -0.29 -19.88
C GLN A 265 -11.02 -1.08 -21.08
N CYS A 266 -9.95 -1.85 -20.91
CA CYS A 266 -9.45 -2.77 -21.96
C CYS A 266 -10.52 -3.79 -22.35
N GLU A 267 -11.17 -4.42 -21.40
CA GLU A 267 -12.27 -5.35 -21.65
C GLU A 267 -13.40 -4.70 -22.44
N ARG A 268 -13.85 -3.51 -22.01
CA ARG A 268 -14.92 -2.76 -22.68
C ARG A 268 -14.55 -2.38 -24.10
N LEU A 269 -13.30 -2.02 -24.36
CA LEU A 269 -12.82 -1.72 -25.71
C LEU A 269 -12.92 -2.97 -26.57
N LEU A 270 -12.35 -4.08 -26.13
CA LEU A 270 -12.30 -5.33 -26.89
C LEU A 270 -13.70 -5.92 -27.11
N GLN A 271 -14.56 -5.87 -26.09
CA GLN A 271 -15.95 -6.31 -26.20
C GLN A 271 -16.72 -5.44 -27.21
N ARG A 272 -16.62 -4.11 -27.14
CA ARG A 272 -17.27 -3.19 -28.08
C ARG A 272 -16.79 -3.45 -29.50
N TRP A 273 -15.47 -3.62 -29.67
CA TRP A 273 -14.91 -3.91 -30.99
C TRP A 273 -15.47 -5.22 -31.56
N GLN A 274 -15.58 -6.26 -30.73
CA GLN A 274 -16.20 -7.53 -31.14
C GLN A 274 -17.70 -7.39 -31.48
N ASP A 275 -18.46 -6.69 -30.64
CA ASP A 275 -19.91 -6.50 -30.81
C ASP A 275 -20.25 -5.70 -32.07
N VAL A 276 -19.48 -4.66 -32.38
CA VAL A 276 -19.69 -3.78 -33.54
C VAL A 276 -19.23 -4.43 -34.82
N HIS A 277 -18.11 -5.15 -34.81
CA HIS A 277 -17.47 -5.64 -36.02
C HIS A 277 -17.66 -7.14 -36.26
N GLY A 278 -18.25 -7.86 -35.31
CA GLY A 278 -18.54 -9.30 -35.44
C GLY A 278 -17.28 -10.17 -35.54
N VAL A 279 -16.10 -9.64 -35.21
CA VAL A 279 -14.82 -10.31 -35.33
C VAL A 279 -14.22 -10.48 -33.96
N GLN A 280 -13.79 -11.69 -33.63
CA GLN A 280 -13.09 -11.93 -32.38
C GLN A 280 -11.72 -11.23 -32.42
N CYS A 281 -11.45 -10.39 -31.42
CA CYS A 281 -10.14 -9.76 -31.27
C CYS A 281 -9.07 -10.80 -30.92
N GLY A 282 -7.90 -10.70 -31.55
CA GLY A 282 -6.77 -11.57 -31.26
C GLY A 282 -6.05 -11.24 -29.95
N LEU A 283 -6.43 -10.12 -29.29
CA LEU A 283 -5.80 -9.58 -28.10
C LEU A 283 -6.66 -9.84 -26.88
N ALA A 284 -6.06 -10.31 -25.79
CA ALA A 284 -6.75 -10.46 -24.52
C ALA A 284 -6.69 -9.15 -23.69
N PRO A 285 -7.68 -8.87 -22.80
CA PRO A 285 -7.68 -7.67 -21.96
C PRO A 285 -6.40 -7.49 -21.15
N MET A 286 -5.93 -8.55 -20.50
CA MET A 286 -4.67 -8.55 -19.73
C MET A 286 -3.43 -8.27 -20.59
N GLU A 287 -3.43 -8.74 -21.83
CA GLU A 287 -2.34 -8.48 -22.77
C GLU A 287 -2.33 -7.01 -23.22
N LEU A 288 -3.52 -6.45 -23.50
CA LEU A 288 -3.67 -5.03 -23.82
C LEU A 288 -3.25 -4.14 -22.64
N LEU A 289 -3.67 -4.51 -21.43
CA LEU A 289 -3.24 -3.81 -20.21
C LEU A 289 -1.70 -3.83 -20.06
N GLY A 290 -1.09 -5.00 -20.25
CA GLY A 290 0.36 -5.14 -20.18
C GLY A 290 1.08 -4.26 -21.21
N ASP A 291 0.61 -4.27 -22.45
CA ASP A 291 1.15 -3.42 -23.51
C ASP A 291 1.03 -1.92 -23.18
N LEU A 292 -0.09 -1.47 -22.60
CA LEU A 292 -0.28 -0.07 -22.18
C LEU A 292 0.65 0.33 -21.04
N VAL A 293 0.84 -0.56 -20.06
CA VAL A 293 1.79 -0.32 -18.96
C VAL A 293 3.22 -0.28 -19.46
N ASP A 294 3.57 -1.09 -20.47
CA ASP A 294 4.90 -1.10 -21.07
C ASP A 294 5.18 0.16 -21.89
N LEU A 295 4.16 0.77 -22.53
CA LEU A 295 4.32 2.07 -23.19
C LEU A 295 4.86 3.17 -22.25
N ARG A 296 4.53 3.10 -20.95
CA ARG A 296 5.04 4.01 -19.93
C ARG A 296 6.56 3.94 -19.78
N LYS A 297 7.15 2.75 -20.00
CA LYS A 297 8.58 2.51 -19.83
C LYS A 297 9.41 2.91 -21.06
N GLU A 298 8.75 3.18 -22.18
CA GLU A 298 9.43 3.49 -23.45
C GLU A 298 9.99 4.91 -23.45
N HIS A 299 11.29 5.05 -23.69
CA HIS A 299 11.95 6.36 -23.80
C HIS A 299 11.50 7.12 -25.04
N PHE A 300 11.26 6.40 -26.14
CA PHE A 300 10.78 6.92 -27.42
C PHE A 300 9.47 6.24 -27.77
N LEU A 301 8.39 6.96 -27.63
CA LEU A 301 7.07 6.49 -27.98
C LEU A 301 6.62 7.10 -29.30
N GLY A 302 6.22 6.28 -30.26
CA GLY A 302 5.71 6.70 -31.58
C GLY A 302 4.79 5.63 -32.17
N ALA A 303 4.34 5.86 -33.39
CA ALA A 303 3.38 4.99 -34.09
C ALA A 303 3.80 3.51 -34.11
N MET A 304 5.10 3.21 -34.22
CA MET A 304 5.58 1.82 -34.32
C MET A 304 5.22 0.96 -33.09
N GLN A 305 5.23 1.51 -31.88
CA GLN A 305 4.84 0.79 -30.66
C GLN A 305 3.32 0.52 -30.66
N ILE A 306 2.54 1.48 -31.14
CA ILE A 306 1.08 1.36 -31.25
C ILE A 306 0.70 0.38 -32.35
N ASP A 307 1.36 0.41 -33.51
CA ASP A 307 1.15 -0.53 -34.61
C ASP A 307 1.42 -1.98 -34.18
N ARG A 308 2.39 -2.19 -33.27
CA ARG A 308 2.62 -3.50 -32.67
C ARG A 308 1.42 -4.00 -31.86
N ILE A 309 0.77 -3.11 -31.08
CA ILE A 309 -0.46 -3.43 -30.34
C ILE A 309 -1.59 -3.73 -31.32
N ALA A 310 -1.80 -2.87 -32.32
CA ALA A 310 -2.83 -3.04 -33.34
C ALA A 310 -2.66 -4.35 -34.13
N SER A 311 -1.42 -4.74 -34.44
CA SER A 311 -1.14 -6.01 -35.14
C SER A 311 -1.56 -7.25 -34.34
N LYS A 312 -1.49 -7.20 -33.01
CA LYS A 312 -1.97 -8.27 -32.13
C LYS A 312 -3.48 -8.41 -32.14
N ALA A 313 -4.22 -7.33 -32.38
CA ALA A 313 -5.68 -7.36 -32.48
C ALA A 313 -6.15 -8.17 -33.70
N LYS A 314 -5.28 -8.38 -34.70
CA LYS A 314 -5.56 -9.18 -35.93
C LYS A 314 -6.79 -8.69 -36.66
N ALA A 315 -6.89 -7.38 -36.89
CA ALA A 315 -7.94 -6.81 -37.72
C ALA A 315 -7.91 -7.46 -39.12
N PRO A 316 -9.05 -7.88 -39.67
CA PRO A 316 -9.10 -8.60 -40.94
C PRO A 316 -8.83 -7.72 -42.18
N ASP A 317 -8.99 -6.42 -42.05
CA ASP A 317 -8.78 -5.43 -43.09
C ASP A 317 -8.35 -4.07 -42.51
N ILE A 318 -7.97 -3.15 -43.38
CA ILE A 318 -7.45 -1.83 -42.99
C ILE A 318 -8.56 -0.99 -42.35
N GLU A 319 -9.80 -1.05 -42.81
CA GLU A 319 -10.94 -0.32 -42.24
C GLU A 319 -11.09 -0.69 -40.73
N ARG A 320 -11.07 -1.99 -40.41
CA ARG A 320 -11.18 -2.45 -39.02
C ARG A 320 -9.96 -2.14 -38.19
N GLU A 321 -8.78 -2.10 -38.80
CA GLU A 321 -7.56 -1.62 -38.12
C GLU A 321 -7.70 -0.14 -37.71
N VAL A 322 -8.19 0.72 -38.62
CA VAL A 322 -8.46 2.14 -38.34
C VAL A 322 -9.46 2.28 -37.18
N LEU A 323 -10.54 1.50 -37.22
CA LEU A 323 -11.56 1.54 -36.16
C LEU A 323 -11.01 1.07 -34.80
N PHE A 324 -10.18 0.03 -34.76
CA PHE A 324 -9.50 -0.40 -33.53
C PHE A 324 -8.60 0.71 -32.94
N LEU A 325 -7.80 1.34 -33.80
CA LEU A 325 -6.92 2.43 -33.38
C LEU A 325 -7.71 3.66 -32.89
N GLN A 326 -8.86 3.96 -33.49
CA GLN A 326 -9.75 5.03 -33.02
C GLN A 326 -10.34 4.72 -31.62
N GLU A 327 -10.77 3.48 -31.39
CA GLU A 327 -11.23 3.07 -30.05
C GLU A 327 -10.09 3.10 -29.03
N LEU A 328 -8.88 2.70 -29.42
CA LEU A 328 -7.69 2.80 -28.58
C LEU A 328 -7.36 4.26 -28.23
N LEU A 329 -7.49 5.17 -29.21
CA LEU A 329 -7.31 6.61 -28.98
C LEU A 329 -8.34 7.17 -27.99
N ASN A 330 -9.61 6.79 -28.17
CA ASN A 330 -10.68 7.19 -27.25
C ASN A 330 -10.43 6.67 -25.83
N MET A 331 -9.98 5.43 -25.71
CA MET A 331 -9.60 4.86 -24.42
C MET A 331 -8.41 5.62 -23.81
N ALA A 332 -7.32 5.85 -24.54
CA ALA A 332 -6.14 6.56 -24.05
C ALA A 332 -6.46 7.97 -23.52
N ARG A 333 -7.41 8.67 -24.15
CA ARG A 333 -7.89 9.99 -23.69
C ARG A 333 -8.65 9.93 -22.36
N ASN A 334 -9.26 8.79 -22.03
CA ASN A 334 -10.07 8.59 -20.83
C ASN A 334 -9.32 7.86 -19.70
N LEU A 335 -8.09 7.35 -19.97
CA LEU A 335 -7.29 6.69 -18.94
C LEU A 335 -6.77 7.69 -17.91
N PRO A 336 -6.66 7.27 -16.64
CA PRO A 336 -6.13 8.11 -15.58
C PRO A 336 -4.69 8.57 -15.87
N VAL A 337 -4.42 9.83 -15.55
CA VAL A 337 -3.10 10.46 -15.76
C VAL A 337 -1.99 9.74 -15.00
N GLN A 338 -2.33 9.19 -13.84
CA GLN A 338 -1.42 8.46 -12.96
C GLN A 338 -0.87 7.17 -13.61
N LEU A 339 -1.58 6.60 -14.58
CA LEU A 339 -1.11 5.43 -15.32
C LEU A 339 0.15 5.76 -16.15
N PHE A 340 0.33 7.02 -16.57
CA PHE A 340 1.33 7.47 -17.54
C PHE A 340 2.41 8.40 -16.95
N ASP A 341 2.64 8.39 -15.66
CA ASP A 341 3.58 9.31 -14.99
C ASP A 341 3.27 10.81 -15.21
N GLY A 342 1.97 11.13 -15.24
CA GLY A 342 1.50 12.50 -15.37
C GLY A 342 0.93 12.84 -16.75
N GLU A 343 0.47 14.07 -16.88
CA GLU A 343 -0.19 14.55 -18.11
C GLU A 343 0.72 14.50 -19.35
N GLN A 344 2.01 14.78 -19.18
CA GLN A 344 2.95 14.72 -20.29
C GLN A 344 3.14 13.30 -20.84
N GLY A 345 3.18 12.29 -19.94
CA GLY A 345 3.23 10.88 -20.33
C GLY A 345 1.98 10.47 -21.09
N ARG A 346 0.80 10.85 -20.57
CA ARG A 346 -0.49 10.56 -21.23
C ARG A 346 -0.57 11.21 -22.61
N MET A 347 -0.14 12.47 -22.76
CA MET A 347 -0.13 13.17 -24.05
C MET A 347 0.77 12.47 -25.07
N LYS A 348 1.95 11.98 -24.66
CA LYS A 348 2.83 11.22 -25.57
C LYS A 348 2.15 9.95 -26.11
N VAL A 349 1.40 9.23 -25.25
CA VAL A 349 0.65 8.05 -25.69
C VAL A 349 -0.46 8.45 -26.65
N ILE A 350 -1.23 9.50 -26.36
CA ILE A 350 -2.28 10.03 -27.23
C ILE A 350 -1.72 10.43 -28.59
N ASP A 351 -0.59 11.16 -28.60
CA ASP A 351 0.06 11.60 -29.85
C ASP A 351 0.54 10.40 -30.68
N ALA A 352 1.15 9.40 -30.05
CA ALA A 352 1.58 8.18 -30.72
C ALA A 352 0.43 7.38 -31.32
N VAL A 353 -0.69 7.26 -30.58
CA VAL A 353 -1.91 6.59 -31.09
C VAL A 353 -2.51 7.41 -32.23
N GLN A 354 -2.57 8.73 -32.11
CA GLN A 354 -3.06 9.60 -33.19
C GLN A 354 -2.21 9.48 -34.46
N GLU A 355 -0.89 9.45 -34.33
CA GLU A 355 0.05 9.25 -35.46
C GLU A 355 -0.23 7.90 -36.15
N SER A 356 -0.47 6.83 -35.40
CA SER A 356 -0.81 5.51 -35.92
C SER A 356 -2.16 5.53 -36.64
N VAL A 357 -3.19 6.19 -36.06
CA VAL A 357 -4.50 6.38 -36.70
C VAL A 357 -4.34 7.10 -38.06
N ASP A 358 -3.61 8.22 -38.08
CA ASP A 358 -3.41 9.00 -39.31
C ASP A 358 -2.63 8.24 -40.40
N ALA A 359 -1.68 7.39 -39.95
CA ALA A 359 -0.96 6.50 -40.87
C ALA A 359 -1.86 5.38 -41.44
N ALA A 360 -2.73 4.81 -40.60
CA ALA A 360 -3.68 3.79 -41.04
C ALA A 360 -4.74 4.36 -42.04
N ILE A 361 -5.27 5.56 -41.78
CA ILE A 361 -6.18 6.25 -42.67
C ILE A 361 -5.53 6.52 -44.04
N ARG A 362 -4.28 7.00 -44.04
CA ARG A 362 -3.56 7.20 -45.33
C ARG A 362 -3.42 5.89 -46.11
N ARG A 363 -3.13 4.78 -45.47
CA ARG A 363 -3.07 3.44 -46.12
C ARG A 363 -4.41 3.02 -46.67
N GLU A 364 -5.50 3.32 -45.97
CA GLU A 364 -6.86 3.04 -46.42
C GLU A 364 -7.22 3.87 -47.68
N ASP A 365 -6.94 5.18 -47.66
CA ASP A 365 -7.18 6.08 -48.82
C ASP A 365 -6.38 5.63 -50.05
N GLU A 366 -5.10 5.26 -49.90
CA GLU A 366 -4.25 4.73 -50.97
C GLU A 366 -4.82 3.42 -51.55
N TYR A 367 -5.28 2.53 -50.65
CA TYR A 367 -5.90 1.29 -51.05
C TYR A 367 -7.21 1.52 -51.86
N LEU A 368 -8.09 2.41 -51.37
CA LEU A 368 -9.34 2.77 -52.06
C LEU A 368 -9.05 3.45 -53.41
N ALA A 369 -8.08 4.33 -53.51
CA ALA A 369 -7.66 4.94 -54.78
C ALA A 369 -7.20 3.88 -55.80
N SER A 370 -6.41 2.89 -55.32
CA SER A 370 -5.96 1.78 -56.19
C SER A 370 -7.07 0.91 -56.75
N LEU A 371 -8.19 0.81 -56.02
CA LEU A 371 -9.39 0.07 -56.51
C LEU A 371 -10.22 0.88 -57.47
N GLY A 372 -10.18 2.23 -57.41
CA GLY A 372 -10.92 3.11 -58.33
C GLY A 372 -10.26 3.29 -59.69
N ASP A 373 -8.96 2.98 -59.81
CA ASP A 373 -8.17 3.05 -61.04
C ASP A 373 -8.16 1.71 -61.82
N ALA A 374 -8.79 0.64 -61.30
CA ALA A 374 -8.85 -0.68 -61.87
C ALA A 374 -10.26 -0.94 -62.53
#